data_3801db1ee8483d54a0f93c02d6fb2210
#
_entry.id   3801db1ee8483d54a0f93c02d6fb2210
#
_cell.length_a   1.000
_cell.length_b   1.000
_cell.length_c   1.000
_cell.angle_alpha   90.00
_cell.angle_beta   90.00
_cell.angle_gamma   90.00
#
_symmetry.space_group_name_H-M   'P 1'
#
loop_
_entity.id
_entity.type
_entity.pdbx_description
1 polymer ?
#
loop_
_entity_poly.entity_id
_entity_poly.type
_entity_poly.pdbx_seq_one_letter_code
_entity_poly.pdbx_strand_id
1 'polypeptide(L)'
;MNNHKSEKKIMWYSLAFMAFSTVWGFGNVINGFSEYGGLKAIVSWALIFAIYFVPYALMVGEMGSAFKEAGGGVSSWILETIGPRMAYLAGWTYWIVHMPYISQKPNGAVIATSWAIFRDARISQMDVKLMAVICLALFLFAVWVASKGIGVLNKLTSLAGSTMFIMSILFIIMMIAAPAITGADVMDIEWSVETFMPTFDSKF
;
A
#
# COMPACT_ATOMS: atom_id res chain seq x y z
N MET A 1 -11.14 -28.08 -32.56
CA MET A 1 -10.54 -28.49 -31.27
C MET A 1 -10.43 -27.25 -30.40
N ASN A 2 -11.45 -27.00 -29.56
CA ASN A 2 -11.48 -25.86 -28.64
C ASN A 2 -10.66 -26.20 -27.40
N ASN A 3 -9.45 -25.71 -27.34
CA ASN A 3 -8.62 -25.74 -26.14
C ASN A 3 -9.10 -24.60 -25.20
N HIS A 4 -10.20 -24.80 -24.50
CA HIS A 4 -10.55 -24.00 -23.32
C HIS A 4 -9.48 -24.33 -22.26
N LYS A 5 -8.37 -23.58 -22.26
CA LYS A 5 -7.53 -23.49 -21.08
C LYS A 5 -8.42 -22.93 -19.98
N SER A 6 -8.78 -23.80 -19.02
CA SER A 6 -9.46 -23.41 -17.79
C SER A 6 -8.67 -22.25 -17.18
N GLU A 7 -9.19 -21.05 -17.29
CA GLU A 7 -8.64 -19.88 -16.61
C GLU A 7 -8.72 -20.18 -15.11
N LYS A 8 -7.57 -20.37 -14.47
CA LYS A 8 -7.51 -20.58 -13.02
C LYS A 8 -8.07 -19.33 -12.35
N LYS A 9 -9.31 -19.42 -11.89
CA LYS A 9 -9.94 -18.35 -11.12
C LYS A 9 -9.09 -18.04 -9.89
N ILE A 10 -8.69 -16.80 -9.75
CA ILE A 10 -7.99 -16.33 -8.55
C ILE A 10 -8.97 -16.41 -7.38
N MET A 11 -8.56 -17.07 -6.30
CA MET A 11 -9.40 -17.20 -5.11
C MET A 11 -9.52 -15.85 -4.40
N TRP A 12 -10.68 -15.54 -3.86
CA TRP A 12 -10.96 -14.26 -3.22
C TRP A 12 -9.95 -13.88 -2.10
N TYR A 13 -9.52 -14.85 -1.31
CA TYR A 13 -8.53 -14.60 -0.25
C TYR A 13 -7.15 -14.27 -0.81
N SER A 14 -6.75 -14.87 -1.93
CA SER A 14 -5.50 -14.55 -2.61
C SER A 14 -5.52 -13.13 -3.16
N LEU A 15 -6.68 -12.70 -3.69
CA LEU A 15 -6.90 -11.32 -4.12
C LEU A 15 -6.88 -10.35 -2.93
N ALA A 16 -7.49 -10.74 -1.80
CA ALA A 16 -7.46 -9.94 -0.57
C ALA A 16 -6.03 -9.73 -0.04
N PHE A 17 -5.20 -10.77 0.02
CA PHE A 17 -3.80 -10.65 0.43
C PHE A 17 -2.96 -9.85 -0.58
N MET A 18 -3.23 -9.99 -1.87
CA MET A 18 -2.59 -9.17 -2.89
C MET A 18 -2.93 -7.68 -2.70
N ALA A 19 -4.20 -7.35 -2.48
CA ALA A 19 -4.62 -5.99 -2.18
C ALA A 19 -4.01 -5.48 -0.86
N PHE A 20 -4.00 -6.31 0.18
CA PHE A 20 -3.39 -5.98 1.47
C PHE A 20 -1.90 -5.64 1.34
N SER A 21 -1.13 -6.42 0.57
CA SER A 21 0.29 -6.15 0.34
C SER A 21 0.56 -4.83 -0.41
N THR A 22 -0.43 -4.36 -1.16
CA THR A 22 -0.30 -3.12 -1.94
C THR A 22 -0.67 -1.88 -1.13
N VAL A 23 -1.69 -2.00 -0.28
CA VAL A 23 -2.29 -0.86 0.44
C VAL A 23 -1.72 -0.71 1.84
N TRP A 24 -1.46 -1.82 2.53
CA TRP A 24 -0.99 -1.81 3.91
C TRP A 24 0.48 -1.42 4.01
N GLY A 25 0.80 -0.56 4.96
CA GLY A 25 2.18 -0.20 5.27
C GLY A 25 2.30 0.51 6.61
N PHE A 26 3.07 -0.05 7.54
CA PHE A 26 3.35 0.57 8.84
C PHE A 26 3.95 1.97 8.71
N GLY A 27 4.76 2.22 7.67
CA GLY A 27 5.31 3.54 7.41
C GLY A 27 4.22 4.61 7.24
N ASN A 28 3.12 4.28 6.57
CA ASN A 28 2.01 5.20 6.42
C ASN A 28 1.31 5.49 7.75
N VAL A 29 1.19 4.47 8.63
CA VAL A 29 0.61 4.63 9.96
C VAL A 29 1.51 5.51 10.83
N ILE A 30 2.82 5.26 10.86
CA ILE A 30 3.80 6.04 11.63
C ILE A 30 3.83 7.48 11.16
N ASN A 31 3.86 7.72 9.84
CA ASN A 31 3.85 9.07 9.28
C ASN A 31 2.54 9.80 9.66
N GLY A 32 1.39 9.14 9.51
CA GLY A 32 0.11 9.72 9.92
C GLY A 32 0.09 10.06 11.41
N PHE A 33 0.62 9.18 12.26
CA PHE A 33 0.69 9.40 13.70
C PHE A 33 1.60 10.60 14.05
N SER A 34 2.74 10.75 13.39
CA SER A 34 3.67 11.87 13.65
C SER A 34 3.13 13.20 13.12
N GLU A 35 2.52 13.21 11.93
CA GLU A 35 2.00 14.44 11.30
C GLU A 35 0.75 14.98 11.97
N TYR A 36 -0.16 14.11 12.42
CA TYR A 36 -1.39 14.51 13.10
C TYR A 36 -1.27 14.65 14.61
N GLY A 37 -0.07 14.59 15.17
CA GLY A 37 0.16 14.76 16.62
C GLY A 37 -0.34 13.60 17.46
N GLY A 38 -0.03 12.35 17.05
CA GLY A 38 -0.31 11.16 17.82
C GLY A 38 -1.71 10.58 17.59
N LEU A 39 -2.44 10.33 18.66
CA LEU A 39 -3.75 9.65 18.62
C LEU A 39 -4.85 10.42 17.87
N LYS A 40 -4.68 11.71 17.62
CA LYS A 40 -5.55 12.53 16.76
C LYS A 40 -5.69 11.99 15.34
N ALA A 41 -4.67 11.26 14.86
CA ALA A 41 -4.71 10.56 13.59
C ALA A 41 -5.88 9.57 13.46
N ILE A 42 -6.30 8.93 14.56
CA ILE A 42 -7.37 7.91 14.56
C ILE A 42 -8.69 8.51 14.10
N VAL A 43 -9.11 9.66 14.70
CA VAL A 43 -10.38 10.31 14.34
C VAL A 43 -10.30 10.88 12.92
N SER A 44 -9.19 11.52 12.55
CA SER A 44 -8.97 12.02 11.18
C SER A 44 -9.08 10.90 10.13
N TRP A 45 -8.49 9.74 10.39
CA TRP A 45 -8.56 8.59 9.49
C TRP A 45 -9.96 7.97 9.45
N ALA A 46 -10.65 7.87 10.58
CA ALA A 46 -12.02 7.38 10.63
C ALA A 46 -12.98 8.29 9.82
N LEU A 47 -12.81 9.60 9.91
CA LEU A 47 -13.58 10.57 9.12
C LEU A 47 -13.28 10.44 7.61
N ILE A 48 -12.00 10.39 7.22
CA ILE A 48 -11.61 10.22 5.83
C ILE A 48 -12.12 8.88 5.29
N PHE A 49 -12.04 7.83 6.09
CA PHE A 49 -12.56 6.52 5.72
C PHE A 49 -14.06 6.59 5.45
N ALA A 50 -14.84 7.14 6.36
CA ALA A 50 -16.30 7.22 6.24
C ALA A 50 -16.76 8.14 5.09
N ILE A 51 -16.13 9.32 4.95
CA ILE A 51 -16.57 10.36 4.01
C ILE A 51 -16.02 10.14 2.59
N TYR A 52 -14.81 9.61 2.48
CA TYR A 52 -14.13 9.46 1.20
C TYR A 52 -13.98 8.00 0.75
N PHE A 53 -13.36 7.15 1.58
CA PHE A 53 -13.01 5.79 1.14
C PHE A 53 -14.23 4.91 0.91
N VAL A 54 -15.26 4.99 1.74
CA VAL A 54 -16.47 4.16 1.57
C VAL A 54 -17.23 4.56 0.29
N PRO A 55 -17.58 5.84 0.03
CA PRO A 55 -18.20 6.23 -1.22
C PRO A 55 -17.34 5.91 -2.45
N TYR A 56 -16.03 6.14 -2.35
CA TYR A 56 -15.09 5.83 -3.43
C TYR A 56 -15.06 4.33 -3.76
N ALA A 57 -15.00 3.47 -2.75
CA ALA A 57 -15.02 2.02 -2.93
C ALA A 57 -16.32 1.52 -3.57
N LEU A 58 -17.46 2.08 -3.17
CA LEU A 58 -18.76 1.78 -3.78
C LEU A 58 -18.80 2.20 -5.25
N MET A 59 -18.34 3.40 -5.56
CA MET A 59 -18.26 3.91 -6.93
C MET A 59 -17.34 3.02 -7.80
N VAL A 60 -16.16 2.66 -7.32
CA VAL A 60 -15.24 1.77 -8.05
C VAL A 60 -15.85 0.39 -8.25
N GLY A 61 -16.55 -0.14 -7.25
CA GLY A 61 -17.26 -1.43 -7.33
C GLY A 61 -18.38 -1.41 -8.38
N GLU A 62 -19.15 -0.33 -8.42
CA GLU A 62 -20.20 -0.13 -9.43
C GLU A 62 -19.61 -0.03 -10.84
N MET A 63 -18.61 0.82 -11.03
CA MET A 63 -17.93 0.96 -12.33
C MET A 63 -17.29 -0.36 -12.79
N GLY A 64 -16.62 -1.08 -11.88
CA GLY A 64 -16.03 -2.38 -12.19
C GLY A 64 -17.06 -3.45 -12.54
N SER A 65 -18.26 -3.39 -11.97
CA SER A 65 -19.35 -4.31 -12.31
C SER A 65 -20.03 -3.95 -13.61
N ALA A 66 -20.20 -2.66 -13.90
CA ALA A 66 -20.83 -2.16 -15.13
C ALA A 66 -19.96 -2.43 -16.37
N PHE A 67 -18.64 -2.29 -16.24
CA PHE A 67 -17.68 -2.40 -17.35
C PHE A 67 -16.79 -3.65 -17.25
N LYS A 68 -17.37 -4.81 -16.96
CA LYS A 68 -16.63 -6.08 -16.78
C LYS A 68 -15.75 -6.48 -17.95
N GLU A 69 -16.21 -6.19 -19.17
CA GLU A 69 -15.52 -6.55 -20.41
C GLU A 69 -14.40 -5.55 -20.78
N ALA A 70 -14.38 -4.39 -20.13
CA ALA A 70 -13.39 -3.34 -20.39
C ALA A 70 -12.10 -3.59 -19.58
N GLY A 71 -11.09 -4.19 -20.20
CA GLY A 71 -9.86 -4.64 -19.55
C GLY A 71 -8.87 -3.56 -19.12
N GLY A 72 -9.14 -2.27 -19.33
CA GLY A 72 -8.21 -1.15 -19.10
C GLY A 72 -8.41 -0.36 -17.80
N GLY A 73 -9.27 -0.80 -16.89
CA GLY A 73 -9.56 -0.11 -15.63
C GLY A 73 -10.13 1.29 -15.85
N VAL A 74 -9.68 2.27 -15.05
CA VAL A 74 -10.23 3.65 -15.06
C VAL A 74 -10.23 4.29 -16.45
N SER A 75 -9.17 4.09 -17.24
CA SER A 75 -9.09 4.65 -18.60
C SER A 75 -10.20 4.08 -19.51
N SER A 76 -10.50 2.79 -19.40
CA SER A 76 -11.58 2.16 -20.17
C SER A 76 -12.94 2.63 -19.72
N TRP A 77 -13.16 2.80 -18.42
CA TRP A 77 -14.43 3.34 -17.91
C TRP A 77 -14.68 4.76 -18.40
N ILE A 78 -13.63 5.59 -18.45
CA ILE A 78 -13.73 6.96 -19.00
C ILE A 78 -13.94 6.93 -20.51
N LEU A 79 -13.34 5.96 -21.22
CA LEU A 79 -13.56 5.80 -22.66
C LEU A 79 -15.04 5.55 -22.97
N GLU A 80 -15.68 4.66 -22.24
CA GLU A 80 -17.08 4.29 -22.44
C GLU A 80 -18.07 5.37 -21.98
N THR A 81 -17.69 6.23 -21.02
CA THR A 81 -18.59 7.22 -20.43
C THR A 81 -18.40 8.62 -20.98
N ILE A 82 -17.17 9.08 -21.17
CA ILE A 82 -16.85 10.48 -21.50
C ILE A 82 -16.23 10.60 -22.90
N GLY A 83 -15.49 9.55 -23.31
CA GLY A 83 -14.92 9.47 -24.64
C GLY A 83 -13.38 9.47 -24.69
N PRO A 84 -12.79 9.31 -25.90
CA PRO A 84 -11.40 8.93 -26.08
C PRO A 84 -10.39 9.98 -25.62
N ARG A 85 -10.70 11.27 -25.73
CA ARG A 85 -9.78 12.35 -25.32
C ARG A 85 -9.54 12.34 -23.81
N MET A 86 -10.61 12.20 -23.04
CA MET A 86 -10.52 12.15 -21.57
C MET A 86 -9.95 10.82 -21.09
N ALA A 87 -10.24 9.73 -21.76
CA ALA A 87 -9.64 8.42 -21.48
C ALA A 87 -8.12 8.43 -21.65
N TYR A 88 -7.63 9.05 -22.72
CA TYR A 88 -6.20 9.22 -22.94
C TYR A 88 -5.54 10.07 -21.86
N LEU A 89 -6.16 11.21 -21.51
CA LEU A 89 -5.66 12.09 -20.44
C LEU A 89 -5.63 11.35 -19.08
N ALA A 90 -6.67 10.61 -18.76
CA ALA A 90 -6.74 9.83 -17.53
C ALA A 90 -5.65 8.75 -17.48
N GLY A 91 -5.43 8.00 -18.56
CA GLY A 91 -4.36 7.00 -18.65
C GLY A 91 -2.97 7.61 -18.52
N TRP A 92 -2.74 8.74 -19.19
CA TRP A 92 -1.50 9.50 -19.09
C TRP A 92 -1.24 10.01 -17.68
N THR A 93 -2.23 10.65 -17.05
CA THR A 93 -2.15 11.17 -15.68
C THR A 93 -1.87 10.04 -14.69
N TYR A 94 -2.59 8.92 -14.82
CA TYR A 94 -2.37 7.74 -13.99
C TYR A 94 -0.94 7.23 -14.08
N TRP A 95 -0.40 7.14 -15.30
CA TRP A 95 0.97 6.69 -15.54
C TRP A 95 2.01 7.64 -14.92
N ILE A 96 1.88 8.95 -15.17
CA ILE A 96 2.83 9.98 -14.66
C ILE A 96 2.85 10.00 -13.13
N VAL A 97 1.69 9.96 -12.47
CA VAL A 97 1.61 10.01 -11.02
C VAL A 97 2.26 8.77 -10.36
N HIS A 98 2.22 7.63 -11.03
CA HIS A 98 2.83 6.41 -10.52
C HIS A 98 4.35 6.34 -10.69
N MET A 99 4.94 7.12 -11.59
CA MET A 99 6.38 7.13 -11.83
C MET A 99 7.21 7.43 -10.58
N PRO A 100 6.99 8.56 -9.85
CA PRO A 100 7.72 8.86 -8.62
C PRO A 100 7.47 7.82 -7.53
N TYR A 101 6.23 7.34 -7.41
CA TYR A 101 5.86 6.32 -6.44
C TYR A 101 6.62 5.01 -6.65
N ILE A 102 6.68 4.52 -7.89
CA ILE A 102 7.38 3.27 -8.23
C ILE A 102 8.89 3.43 -8.07
N SER A 103 9.46 4.60 -8.39
CA SER A 103 10.90 4.84 -8.27
C SER A 103 11.42 4.81 -6.81
N GLN A 104 10.57 5.11 -5.85
CA GLN A 104 10.92 5.04 -4.42
C GLN A 104 10.92 3.62 -3.84
N LYS A 105 10.21 2.66 -4.46
CA LYS A 105 10.06 1.30 -3.91
C LYS A 105 11.36 0.52 -3.78
N PRO A 106 12.27 0.51 -4.79
CA PRO A 106 13.56 -0.16 -4.64
C PRO A 106 14.40 0.42 -3.51
N ASN A 107 14.42 1.75 -3.35
CA ASN A 107 15.15 2.41 -2.26
C ASN A 107 14.62 1.97 -0.89
N GLY A 108 13.31 1.96 -0.70
CA GLY A 108 12.69 1.45 0.53
C GLY A 108 13.04 -0.02 0.81
N ALA A 109 13.09 -0.86 -0.23
CA ALA A 109 13.47 -2.27 -0.11
C ALA A 109 14.94 -2.43 0.33
N VAL A 110 15.86 -1.62 -0.22
CA VAL A 110 17.29 -1.61 0.19
C VAL A 110 17.44 -1.19 1.64
N ILE A 111 16.77 -0.13 2.06
CA ILE A 111 16.79 0.35 3.45
C ILE A 111 16.22 -0.71 4.41
N ALA A 112 15.08 -1.29 4.07
CA ALA A 112 14.47 -2.35 4.88
C ALA A 112 15.41 -3.57 5.01
N THR A 113 16.09 -3.95 3.94
CA THR A 113 17.09 -5.03 3.95
C THR A 113 18.29 -4.68 4.85
N SER A 114 18.74 -3.42 4.82
CA SER A 114 19.80 -2.94 5.71
C SER A 114 19.43 -3.12 7.19
N TRP A 115 18.24 -2.70 7.56
CA TRP A 115 17.71 -2.87 8.91
C TRP A 115 17.55 -4.34 9.32
N ALA A 116 17.13 -5.20 8.40
CA ALA A 116 16.94 -6.62 8.66
C ALA A 116 18.29 -7.34 8.92
N ILE A 117 19.35 -6.97 8.21
CA ILE A 117 20.66 -7.64 8.29
C ILE A 117 21.57 -6.98 9.33
N PHE A 118 21.67 -5.65 9.30
CA PHE A 118 22.68 -4.89 10.08
C PHE A 118 22.08 -4.20 11.31
N ARG A 119 20.74 -4.19 11.46
CA ARG A 119 20.00 -3.43 12.49
C ARG A 119 20.30 -1.92 12.47
N ASP A 120 20.62 -1.41 11.31
CA ASP A 120 21.07 -0.05 11.09
C ASP A 120 20.81 0.33 9.61
N ALA A 121 20.73 1.63 9.33
CA ALA A 121 20.50 2.18 7.99
C ALA A 121 21.80 2.40 7.19
N ARG A 122 22.92 1.71 7.53
CA ARG A 122 24.23 1.96 6.91
C ARG A 122 24.26 1.85 5.40
N ILE A 123 23.42 1.00 4.80
CA ILE A 123 23.33 0.90 3.33
C ILE A 123 22.78 2.18 2.73
N SER A 124 21.92 2.93 3.43
CA SER A 124 21.41 4.22 2.93
C SER A 124 22.47 5.32 2.90
N GLN A 125 23.60 5.12 3.58
CA GLN A 125 24.75 6.04 3.61
C GLN A 125 25.82 5.72 2.55
N MET A 126 25.56 4.73 1.68
CA MET A 126 26.44 4.38 0.58
C MET A 126 26.48 5.49 -0.49
N ASP A 127 27.48 5.43 -1.36
CA ASP A 127 27.58 6.31 -2.52
C ASP A 127 26.28 6.29 -3.33
N VAL A 128 25.76 7.48 -3.66
CA VAL A 128 24.50 7.67 -4.40
C VAL A 128 24.50 6.91 -5.72
N LYS A 129 25.66 6.83 -6.40
CA LYS A 129 25.79 6.10 -7.68
C LYS A 129 25.59 4.59 -7.47
N LEU A 130 26.21 4.04 -6.41
CA LEU A 130 26.07 2.61 -6.09
C LEU A 130 24.63 2.29 -5.69
N MET A 131 24.00 3.14 -4.87
CA MET A 131 22.61 3.02 -4.52
C MET A 131 21.71 3.03 -5.76
N ALA A 132 21.94 3.95 -6.69
CA ALA A 132 21.19 4.03 -7.95
C ALA A 132 21.31 2.75 -8.79
N VAL A 133 22.51 2.16 -8.88
CA VAL A 133 22.72 0.89 -9.60
C VAL A 133 21.95 -0.26 -8.94
N ILE A 134 22.01 -0.37 -7.61
CA ILE A 134 21.29 -1.40 -6.86
C ILE A 134 19.77 -1.23 -7.05
N CYS A 135 19.25 -0.01 -6.92
CA CYS A 135 17.83 0.28 -7.13
C CYS A 135 17.39 -0.05 -8.56
N LEU A 136 18.21 0.28 -9.56
CA LEU A 136 17.93 -0.05 -10.95
C LEU A 136 17.90 -1.57 -11.17
N ALA A 137 18.85 -2.31 -10.62
CA ALA A 137 18.89 -3.76 -10.70
C ALA A 137 17.66 -4.41 -10.06
N LEU A 138 17.25 -3.95 -8.87
CA LEU A 138 16.03 -4.41 -8.20
C LEU A 138 14.78 -4.07 -9.01
N PHE A 139 14.72 -2.88 -9.60
CA PHE A 139 13.60 -2.49 -10.45
C PHE A 139 13.48 -3.38 -11.69
N LEU A 140 14.59 -3.62 -12.39
CA LEU A 140 14.64 -4.49 -13.58
C LEU A 140 14.27 -5.94 -13.21
N PHE A 141 14.73 -6.43 -12.05
CA PHE A 141 14.32 -7.71 -11.52
C PHE A 141 12.82 -7.80 -11.27
N ALA A 142 12.23 -6.76 -10.65
CA ALA A 142 10.79 -6.70 -10.42
C ALA A 142 9.99 -6.68 -11.72
N VAL A 143 10.45 -5.92 -12.73
CA VAL A 143 9.84 -5.89 -14.07
C VAL A 143 9.94 -7.28 -14.73
N TRP A 144 11.09 -7.94 -14.63
CA TRP A 144 11.25 -9.29 -15.15
C TRP A 144 10.31 -10.30 -14.46
N VAL A 145 10.14 -10.21 -13.13
CA VAL A 145 9.17 -11.05 -12.40
C VAL A 145 7.74 -10.75 -12.86
N ALA A 146 7.39 -9.48 -13.00
CA ALA A 146 6.06 -9.06 -13.46
C ALA A 146 5.75 -9.56 -14.89
N SER A 147 6.76 -9.60 -15.76
CA SER A 147 6.62 -10.13 -17.12
C SER A 147 6.27 -11.62 -17.21
N LYS A 148 6.46 -12.39 -16.12
CA LYS A 148 6.08 -13.81 -16.04
C LYS A 148 4.56 -14.04 -15.95
N GLY A 149 3.80 -12.96 -15.81
CA GLY A 149 2.36 -12.97 -15.83
C GLY A 149 1.70 -13.00 -14.46
N ILE A 150 0.38 -12.78 -14.47
CA ILE A 150 -0.47 -12.60 -13.27
C ILE A 150 -0.38 -13.77 -12.28
N GLY A 151 -0.14 -14.99 -12.74
CA GLY A 151 -0.08 -16.16 -11.88
C GLY A 151 1.13 -16.16 -10.94
N VAL A 152 2.31 -15.74 -11.42
CA VAL A 152 3.52 -15.59 -10.60
C VAL A 152 3.40 -14.41 -9.68
N LEU A 153 2.92 -13.28 -10.23
CA LEU A 153 2.69 -12.06 -9.48
C LEU A 153 1.74 -12.29 -8.31
N ASN A 154 0.58 -12.94 -8.57
CA ASN A 154 -0.39 -13.26 -7.54
C ASN A 154 0.17 -14.12 -6.41
N LYS A 155 1.00 -15.13 -6.72
CA LYS A 155 1.65 -15.96 -5.70
C LYS A 155 2.59 -15.15 -4.81
N LEU A 156 3.45 -14.31 -5.42
CA LEU A 156 4.42 -13.51 -4.68
C LEU A 156 3.74 -12.44 -3.82
N THR A 157 2.78 -11.72 -4.39
CA THR A 157 2.07 -10.65 -3.66
C THR A 157 1.13 -11.21 -2.60
N SER A 158 0.53 -12.37 -2.82
CA SER A 158 -0.28 -13.07 -1.82
C SER A 158 0.58 -13.58 -0.66
N LEU A 159 1.77 -14.12 -0.94
CA LEU A 159 2.74 -14.51 0.10
C LEU A 159 3.20 -13.29 0.89
N ALA A 160 3.58 -12.20 0.22
CA ALA A 160 3.97 -10.97 0.88
C ALA A 160 2.84 -10.41 1.76
N GLY A 161 1.62 -10.36 1.24
CA GLY A 161 0.45 -9.87 1.97
C GLY A 161 0.10 -10.72 3.18
N SER A 162 0.19 -12.06 3.08
CA SER A 162 -0.03 -12.93 4.24
C SER A 162 1.06 -12.76 5.30
N THR A 163 2.32 -12.62 4.90
CA THR A 163 3.43 -12.32 5.83
C THR A 163 3.22 -10.98 6.53
N MET A 164 2.86 -9.93 5.80
CA MET A 164 2.56 -8.61 6.38
C MET A 164 1.38 -8.67 7.34
N PHE A 165 0.35 -9.44 7.03
CA PHE A 165 -0.80 -9.63 7.89
C PHE A 165 -0.42 -10.33 9.21
N ILE A 166 0.35 -11.42 9.14
CA ILE A 166 0.87 -12.12 10.31
C ILE A 166 1.73 -11.19 11.17
N MET A 167 2.65 -10.44 10.54
CA MET A 167 3.48 -9.46 11.25
C MET A 167 2.65 -8.38 11.94
N SER A 168 1.56 -7.92 11.31
CA SER A 168 0.65 -6.93 11.90
C SER A 168 -0.02 -7.48 13.16
N ILE A 169 -0.48 -8.72 13.11
CA ILE A 169 -1.07 -9.39 14.30
C ILE A 169 -0.01 -9.54 15.39
N LEU A 170 1.20 -9.98 15.05
CA LEU A 170 2.28 -10.13 16.03
C LEU A 170 2.61 -8.78 16.70
N PHE A 171 2.66 -7.68 15.96
CA PHE A 171 2.88 -6.35 16.54
C PHE A 171 1.77 -5.96 17.52
N ILE A 172 0.50 -6.23 17.18
CA ILE A 172 -0.63 -5.97 18.09
C ILE A 172 -0.49 -6.81 19.36
N ILE A 173 -0.19 -8.10 19.24
CA ILE A 173 0.02 -8.99 20.39
C ILE A 173 1.19 -8.50 21.24
N MET A 174 2.32 -8.15 20.63
CA MET A 174 3.50 -7.64 21.33
C MET A 174 3.19 -6.34 22.07
N MET A 175 2.42 -5.44 21.46
CA MET A 175 2.03 -4.17 22.08
C MET A 175 1.14 -4.42 23.33
N ILE A 176 0.22 -5.37 23.27
CA ILE A 176 -0.64 -5.74 24.41
C ILE A 176 0.17 -6.45 25.50
N ALA A 177 1.14 -7.28 25.12
CA ALA A 177 1.97 -8.04 26.04
C ALA A 177 3.13 -7.23 26.64
N ALA A 178 3.54 -6.14 26.02
CA ALA A 178 4.70 -5.35 26.42
C ALA A 178 4.64 -4.87 27.88
N PRO A 179 3.54 -4.33 28.42
CA PRO A 179 3.44 -3.93 29.82
C PRO A 179 3.71 -5.07 30.80
N ALA A 180 3.18 -6.26 30.47
CA ALA A 180 3.35 -7.46 31.31
C ALA A 180 4.78 -8.01 31.31
N ILE A 181 5.53 -7.80 30.22
CA ILE A 181 6.89 -8.33 30.03
C ILE A 181 7.94 -7.33 30.53
N THR A 182 7.76 -6.05 30.27
CA THR A 182 8.76 -5.02 30.55
C THR A 182 8.52 -4.27 31.86
N GLY A 183 7.32 -4.41 32.46
CA GLY A 183 6.92 -3.64 33.65
C GLY A 183 6.83 -2.12 33.42
N ALA A 184 6.93 -1.68 32.15
CA ALA A 184 6.80 -0.28 31.80
C ALA A 184 5.33 0.03 31.52
N ASP A 185 4.84 1.15 32.07
CA ASP A 185 3.56 1.73 31.68
C ASP A 185 3.66 2.24 30.23
N VAL A 186 3.42 1.34 29.28
CA VAL A 186 3.53 1.64 27.84
C VAL A 186 2.30 2.42 27.34
N MET A 187 1.26 2.56 28.16
CA MET A 187 0.00 3.18 27.80
C MET A 187 -0.51 4.14 28.90
N ASP A 188 0.23 5.17 29.20
CA ASP A 188 -0.33 6.31 29.93
C ASP A 188 -1.07 7.21 28.92
N ILE A 189 -2.21 6.70 28.43
CA ILE A 189 -3.06 7.45 27.51
C ILE A 189 -4.08 8.22 28.34
N GLU A 190 -3.95 9.54 28.34
CA GLU A 190 -5.03 10.41 28.84
C GLU A 190 -6.24 10.27 27.93
N TRP A 191 -7.27 9.58 28.39
CA TRP A 191 -8.54 9.40 27.69
C TRP A 191 -9.39 10.68 27.74
N SER A 192 -8.92 11.75 27.10
CA SER A 192 -9.63 13.02 26.98
C SER A 192 -10.07 13.25 25.52
N VAL A 193 -11.10 14.07 25.34
CA VAL A 193 -11.58 14.45 24.01
C VAL A 193 -10.45 15.15 23.24
N GLU A 194 -9.62 15.94 23.93
CA GLU A 194 -8.52 16.69 23.33
C GLU A 194 -7.42 15.79 22.77
N THR A 195 -7.23 14.61 23.35
CA THR A 195 -6.25 13.61 22.87
C THR A 195 -6.62 13.02 21.51
N PHE A 196 -7.91 12.93 21.21
CA PHE A 196 -8.40 12.27 19.99
C PHE A 196 -8.92 13.23 18.93
N MET A 197 -9.37 14.44 19.33
CA MET A 197 -9.92 15.41 18.37
C MET A 197 -8.81 16.11 17.61
N PRO A 198 -8.90 16.16 16.27
CA PRO A 198 -7.97 16.92 15.46
C PRO A 198 -8.07 18.41 15.77
N THR A 199 -6.93 19.06 15.96
CA THR A 199 -6.85 20.52 16.09
C THR A 199 -6.66 21.11 14.69
N PHE A 200 -7.51 22.10 14.36
CA PHE A 200 -7.36 22.89 13.14
C PHE A 200 -6.41 24.06 13.41
N ASP A 201 -5.14 23.78 13.61
CA ASP A 201 -4.13 24.83 13.73
C ASP A 201 -3.70 25.29 12.34
N SER A 202 -3.59 26.61 12.19
CA SER A 202 -3.24 27.30 10.94
C SER A 202 -1.76 27.14 10.55
N LYS A 203 -1.22 25.94 10.66
CA LYS A 203 0.13 25.60 10.17
C LYS A 203 0.14 25.06 8.75
N PHE A 204 -0.97 25.23 8.04
CA PHE A 204 -1.09 24.98 6.60
C PHE A 204 -1.39 26.29 5.86
#